data_63c85749de9c61ccee056d3c699e5ffa
#
_entry.id   63c85749de9c61ccee056d3c699e5ffa
#
_cell.length_a   1.000
_cell.length_b   1.000
_cell.length_c   1.000
_cell.angle_alpha   90.00
_cell.angle_beta   90.00
_cell.angle_gamma   90.00
#
_symmetry.space_group_name_H-M   'P 1'
#
loop_
_entity.id
_entity.type
_entity.pdbx_description
1 polymer ?
#
loop_
_entity_poly.entity_id
_entity_poly.type
_entity_poly.pdbx_seq_one_letter_code
_entity_poly.pdbx_strand_id
1 'polypeptide(L)'
;RRQRQMCIRDRSIYDNIAYGPRLHGIKNKKELDEIVERSLQGAAIFEEVKDRLHKSALGLSGGQQQRLCIARALAVSPEVLLMDEPTSALDPISTLKIEELMETLKKKYTVVIVTHNMQQAARVSDDTAFFLVGEVIEKNATSEIFARPQDKRTEDYITGRFG
;
A
#
# COMPACT_ATOMS: atom_id res chain seq x y z
N ARG A 1 3.30 13.50 -3.31
CA ARG A 1 3.35 12.61 -4.50
C ARG A 1 4.71 12.63 -5.22
N ARG A 2 5.31 13.80 -5.50
CA ARG A 2 6.61 13.90 -6.22
C ARG A 2 7.79 13.24 -5.47
N GLN A 3 7.86 13.30 -4.15
CA GLN A 3 8.96 12.72 -3.37
C GLN A 3 8.98 11.18 -3.38
N ARG A 4 7.81 10.51 -3.41
CA ARG A 4 7.74 9.04 -3.51
C ARG A 4 8.24 8.53 -4.86
N GLN A 5 7.90 9.23 -5.95
CA GLN A 5 8.37 8.88 -7.29
C GLN A 5 9.89 9.12 -7.47
N MET A 6 10.45 10.18 -6.86
CA MET A 6 11.90 10.44 -6.91
C MET A 6 12.71 9.30 -6.26
N CYS A 7 12.27 8.75 -5.13
CA CYS A 7 13.01 7.67 -4.46
C CYS A 7 13.04 6.35 -5.25
N ILE A 8 12.01 6.03 -6.04
CA ILE A 8 11.99 4.83 -6.89
C ILE A 8 12.84 5.04 -8.15
N ARG A 9 12.81 6.24 -8.73
CA ARG A 9 13.38 6.53 -10.04
C ARG A 9 14.90 6.42 -10.12
N ASP A 10 15.60 6.73 -9.04
CA ASP A 10 17.06 6.87 -9.07
C ASP A 10 17.82 5.65 -8.56
N ARG A 11 17.13 4.54 -8.27
CA ARG A 11 17.74 3.34 -7.67
C ARG A 11 17.34 2.06 -8.38
N SER A 12 18.17 1.02 -8.20
CA SER A 12 17.82 -0.35 -8.56
C SER A 12 16.65 -0.87 -7.72
N ILE A 13 16.02 -1.96 -8.16
CA ILE A 13 14.99 -2.66 -7.36
C ILE A 13 15.56 -3.05 -6.00
N TYR A 14 16.75 -3.64 -5.98
CA TYR A 14 17.47 -4.03 -4.77
C TYR A 14 17.70 -2.85 -3.81
N ASP A 15 18.27 -1.75 -4.32
CA ASP A 15 18.62 -0.60 -3.48
C ASP A 15 17.40 0.17 -2.95
N ASN A 16 16.27 0.08 -3.61
CA ASN A 16 15.02 0.61 -3.10
C ASN A 16 14.63 -0.08 -1.77
N ILE A 17 14.78 -1.40 -1.70
CA ILE A 17 14.40 -2.19 -0.53
C ILE A 17 15.49 -2.13 0.53
N ALA A 18 16.76 -2.32 0.13
CA ALA A 18 17.91 -2.31 1.05
C ALA A 18 18.16 -0.94 1.71
N TYR A 19 17.54 0.13 1.21
CA TYR A 19 17.77 1.50 1.74
C TYR A 19 17.40 1.64 3.21
N GLY A 20 16.19 1.24 3.60
CA GLY A 20 15.74 1.32 4.99
C GLY A 20 16.62 0.50 5.95
N PRO A 21 16.83 -0.79 5.70
CA PRO A 21 17.75 -1.63 6.49
C PRO A 21 19.15 -1.05 6.63
N ARG A 22 19.73 -0.50 5.55
CA ARG A 22 21.06 0.15 5.61
C ARG A 22 21.06 1.38 6.53
N LEU A 23 19.99 2.20 6.52
CA LEU A 23 19.86 3.33 7.45
C LEU A 23 19.76 2.88 8.90
N HIS A 24 19.19 1.71 9.16
CA HIS A 24 19.12 1.08 10.48
C HIS A 24 20.41 0.33 10.85
N GLY A 25 21.49 0.50 10.08
CA GLY A 25 22.83 0.01 10.41
C GLY A 25 23.14 -1.40 9.91
N ILE A 26 22.26 -2.06 9.15
CA ILE A 26 22.51 -3.36 8.56
C ILE A 26 23.49 -3.20 7.39
N LYS A 27 24.71 -3.73 7.54
CA LYS A 27 25.78 -3.64 6.54
C LYS A 27 26.16 -5.00 5.94
N ASN A 28 25.78 -6.09 6.60
CA ASN A 28 26.06 -7.44 6.13
C ASN A 28 25.30 -7.73 4.85
N LYS A 29 26.03 -8.07 3.77
CA LYS A 29 25.44 -8.31 2.46
C LYS A 29 24.44 -9.47 2.48
N LYS A 30 24.80 -10.58 3.14
CA LYS A 30 23.95 -11.78 3.21
C LYS A 30 22.61 -11.45 3.91
N GLU A 31 22.66 -10.73 5.01
CA GLU A 31 21.48 -10.28 5.75
C GLU A 31 20.60 -9.34 4.89
N LEU A 32 21.23 -8.42 4.15
CA LEU A 32 20.49 -7.55 3.22
C LEU A 32 19.82 -8.33 2.10
N ASP A 33 20.50 -9.33 1.54
CA ASP A 33 19.97 -10.19 0.48
C ASP A 33 18.73 -10.96 1.00
N GLU A 34 18.79 -11.51 2.21
CA GLU A 34 17.65 -12.19 2.86
C GLU A 34 16.47 -11.24 3.12
N ILE A 35 16.76 -10.02 3.60
CA ILE A 35 15.72 -9.00 3.81
C ILE A 35 15.06 -8.61 2.49
N VAL A 36 15.85 -8.37 1.45
CA VAL A 36 15.35 -7.97 0.13
C VAL A 36 14.44 -9.06 -0.46
N GLU A 37 14.89 -10.31 -0.44
CA GLU A 37 14.12 -11.45 -0.93
C GLU A 37 12.80 -11.59 -0.17
N ARG A 38 12.86 -11.67 1.16
CA ARG A 38 11.67 -11.78 2.02
C ARG A 38 10.68 -10.64 1.80
N SER A 39 11.17 -9.41 1.62
CA SER A 39 10.32 -8.25 1.42
C SER A 39 9.64 -8.28 0.06
N LEU A 40 10.33 -8.71 -0.99
CA LEU A 40 9.76 -8.88 -2.33
C LEU A 40 8.74 -10.02 -2.37
N GLN A 41 8.99 -11.12 -1.67
CA GLN A 41 8.03 -12.21 -1.49
C GLN A 41 6.79 -11.73 -0.74
N GLY A 42 6.99 -10.98 0.37
CA GLY A 42 5.91 -10.40 1.16
C GLY A 42 5.03 -9.41 0.39
N ALA A 43 5.57 -8.78 -0.64
CA ALA A 43 4.83 -7.89 -1.55
C ALA A 43 4.37 -8.58 -2.85
N ALA A 44 4.47 -9.91 -2.93
CA ALA A 44 4.04 -10.74 -4.08
C ALA A 44 4.62 -10.27 -5.43
N ILE A 45 5.91 -9.85 -5.45
CA ILE A 45 6.57 -9.36 -6.67
C ILE A 45 7.88 -10.09 -6.98
N PHE A 46 8.42 -10.91 -6.07
CA PHE A 46 9.73 -11.53 -6.20
C PHE A 46 9.92 -12.26 -7.53
N GLU A 47 9.00 -13.13 -7.90
CA GLU A 47 9.11 -13.93 -9.14
C GLU A 47 9.17 -13.07 -10.42
N GLU A 48 8.55 -11.89 -10.39
CA GLU A 48 8.54 -10.98 -11.54
C GLU A 48 9.85 -10.19 -11.70
N VAL A 49 10.67 -10.09 -10.63
CA VAL A 49 11.84 -9.19 -10.61
C VAL A 49 13.15 -9.85 -10.23
N LYS A 50 13.16 -11.12 -9.79
CA LYS A 50 14.35 -11.83 -9.27
C LYS A 50 15.57 -11.79 -10.20
N ASP A 51 15.35 -11.85 -11.52
CA ASP A 51 16.43 -11.84 -12.52
C ASP A 51 16.93 -10.42 -12.88
N ARG A 52 16.35 -9.38 -12.27
CA ARG A 52 16.67 -7.98 -12.59
C ARG A 52 16.76 -7.06 -11.36
N LEU A 53 17.09 -7.61 -10.20
CA LEU A 53 17.16 -6.86 -8.93
C LEU A 53 18.07 -5.62 -8.99
N HIS A 54 19.17 -5.70 -9.73
CA HIS A 54 20.14 -4.60 -9.89
C HIS A 54 19.82 -3.64 -11.04
N LYS A 55 18.72 -3.87 -11.78
CA LYS A 55 18.26 -2.93 -12.80
C LYS A 55 17.42 -1.82 -12.19
N SER A 56 17.34 -0.69 -12.90
CA SER A 56 16.51 0.46 -12.49
C SER A 56 15.05 0.07 -12.29
N ALA A 57 14.46 0.55 -11.20
CA ALA A 57 13.04 0.36 -10.89
C ALA A 57 12.10 1.14 -11.84
N LEU A 58 12.63 2.07 -12.66
CA LEU A 58 11.85 2.80 -13.68
C LEU A 58 11.24 1.89 -14.75
N GLY A 59 11.89 0.75 -15.04
CA GLY A 59 11.41 -0.21 -16.02
C GLY A 59 10.27 -1.10 -15.52
N LEU A 60 9.74 -0.86 -14.32
CA LEU A 60 8.61 -1.57 -13.74
C LEU A 60 7.29 -0.91 -14.16
N SER A 61 6.23 -1.73 -14.35
CA SER A 61 4.86 -1.22 -14.53
C SER A 61 4.37 -0.48 -13.27
N GLY A 62 3.31 0.32 -13.38
CA GLY A 62 2.74 1.05 -12.24
C GLY A 62 2.39 0.14 -11.05
N GLY A 63 1.73 -0.99 -11.31
CA GLY A 63 1.40 -1.98 -10.28
C GLY A 63 2.63 -2.66 -9.67
N GLN A 64 3.68 -2.91 -10.47
CA GLN A 64 4.96 -3.41 -9.96
C GLN A 64 5.68 -2.37 -9.10
N GLN A 65 5.67 -1.09 -9.50
CA GLN A 65 6.26 -0.01 -8.70
C GLN A 65 5.53 0.15 -7.37
N GLN A 66 4.20 0.02 -7.35
CA GLN A 66 3.42 0.08 -6.12
C GLN A 66 3.75 -1.08 -5.18
N ARG A 67 3.82 -2.31 -5.69
CA ARG A 67 4.25 -3.47 -4.88
C ARG A 67 5.71 -3.34 -4.42
N LEU A 68 6.59 -2.72 -5.19
CA LEU A 68 7.95 -2.40 -4.76
C LEU A 68 7.95 -1.39 -3.60
N CYS A 69 7.05 -0.38 -3.62
CA CYS A 69 6.89 0.54 -2.49
C CYS A 69 6.45 -0.19 -1.22
N ILE A 70 5.54 -1.16 -1.35
CA ILE A 70 5.12 -2.01 -0.23
C ILE A 70 6.29 -2.85 0.27
N ALA A 71 7.03 -3.54 -0.63
CA ALA A 71 8.22 -4.31 -0.27
C ALA A 71 9.25 -3.47 0.51
N ARG A 72 9.49 -2.22 0.06
CA ARG A 72 10.38 -1.29 0.75
C ARG A 72 9.90 -0.95 2.17
N ALA A 73 8.60 -0.79 2.37
CA ALA A 73 8.04 -0.56 3.70
C ALA A 73 8.16 -1.81 4.59
N LEU A 74 7.94 -2.99 4.04
CA LEU A 74 8.06 -4.27 4.76
C LEU A 74 9.50 -4.58 5.20
N ALA A 75 10.51 -4.05 4.49
CA ALA A 75 11.93 -4.32 4.75
C ALA A 75 12.40 -3.85 6.14
N VAL A 76 11.70 -2.90 6.75
CA VAL A 76 12.00 -2.41 8.11
C VAL A 76 11.11 -3.04 9.18
N SER A 77 10.34 -4.07 8.82
CA SER A 77 9.45 -4.82 9.73
C SER A 77 8.52 -3.91 10.54
N PRO A 78 7.67 -3.10 9.90
CA PRO A 78 6.78 -2.16 10.58
C PRO A 78 5.69 -2.91 11.36
N GLU A 79 5.16 -2.30 12.44
CA GLU A 79 3.95 -2.76 13.11
C GLU A 79 2.69 -2.25 12.40
N VAL A 80 2.78 -1.03 11.85
CA VAL A 80 1.69 -0.35 11.15
C VAL A 80 2.14 0.04 9.74
N LEU A 81 1.34 -0.33 8.74
CA LEU A 81 1.57 0.01 7.34
C LEU A 81 0.58 1.06 6.88
N LEU A 82 1.08 2.24 6.54
CA LEU A 82 0.27 3.36 6.06
C LEU A 82 0.30 3.42 4.53
N MET A 83 -0.86 3.38 3.91
CA MET A 83 -1.04 3.46 2.46
C MET A 83 -1.93 4.64 2.09
N ASP A 84 -1.42 5.55 1.27
CA ASP A 84 -2.14 6.72 0.79
C ASP A 84 -2.43 6.54 -0.70
N GLU A 85 -3.71 6.38 -1.03
CA GLU A 85 -4.20 6.17 -2.39
C GLU A 85 -3.45 5.06 -3.15
N PRO A 86 -3.34 3.83 -2.60
CA PRO A 86 -2.43 2.82 -3.13
C PRO A 86 -2.76 2.33 -4.54
N THR A 87 -3.98 2.57 -5.03
CA THR A 87 -4.45 2.08 -6.34
C THR A 87 -4.89 3.19 -7.30
N SER A 88 -4.80 4.47 -6.91
CA SER A 88 -5.40 5.61 -7.63
C SER A 88 -4.86 5.85 -9.07
N ALA A 89 -3.77 5.21 -9.47
CA ALA A 89 -3.17 5.36 -10.80
C ALA A 89 -2.92 4.00 -11.47
N LEU A 90 -3.66 2.96 -11.05
CA LEU A 90 -3.50 1.61 -11.54
C LEU A 90 -4.67 1.18 -12.42
N ASP A 91 -4.37 0.29 -13.35
CA ASP A 91 -5.38 -0.43 -14.11
C ASP A 91 -6.16 -1.42 -13.21
N PRO A 92 -7.35 -1.90 -13.62
CA PRO A 92 -8.18 -2.78 -12.79
C PRO A 92 -7.49 -4.08 -12.36
N ILE A 93 -6.65 -4.67 -13.23
CA ILE A 93 -5.94 -5.93 -12.91
C ILE A 93 -4.87 -5.67 -11.84
N SER A 94 -4.12 -4.58 -11.97
CA SER A 94 -3.12 -4.17 -10.98
C SER A 94 -3.78 -3.78 -9.65
N THR A 95 -4.94 -3.14 -9.68
CA THR A 95 -5.75 -2.80 -8.50
C THR A 95 -6.14 -4.06 -7.73
N LEU A 96 -6.68 -5.06 -8.43
CA LEU A 96 -7.08 -6.33 -7.81
C LEU A 96 -5.89 -7.01 -7.10
N LYS A 97 -4.72 -7.07 -7.75
CA LYS A 97 -3.50 -7.64 -7.15
C LYS A 97 -3.07 -6.90 -5.86
N ILE A 98 -3.24 -5.58 -5.80
CA ILE A 98 -2.95 -4.80 -4.59
C ILE A 98 -3.99 -5.11 -3.50
N GLU A 99 -5.27 -5.21 -3.84
CA GLU A 99 -6.34 -5.58 -2.89
C GLU A 99 -6.12 -6.99 -2.30
N GLU A 100 -5.79 -7.98 -3.12
CA GLU A 100 -5.42 -9.34 -2.66
C GLU A 100 -4.19 -9.33 -1.74
N LEU A 101 -3.19 -8.49 -2.08
CA LEU A 101 -2.02 -8.31 -1.24
C LEU A 101 -2.39 -7.70 0.11
N MET A 102 -3.29 -6.71 0.17
CA MET A 102 -3.78 -6.12 1.42
C MET A 102 -4.46 -7.16 2.31
N GLU A 103 -5.30 -8.04 1.74
CA GLU A 103 -5.92 -9.15 2.47
C GLU A 103 -4.90 -10.11 3.10
N THR A 104 -3.75 -10.26 2.46
CA THR A 104 -2.64 -11.07 3.00
C THR A 104 -1.89 -10.30 4.09
N LEU A 105 -1.62 -9.02 3.89
CA LEU A 105 -0.84 -8.19 4.80
C LEU A 105 -1.58 -7.92 6.12
N LYS A 106 -2.91 -7.69 6.10
CA LYS A 106 -3.68 -7.43 7.31
C LYS A 106 -3.66 -8.58 8.34
N LYS A 107 -3.27 -9.79 7.92
CA LYS A 107 -3.08 -10.93 8.84
C LYS A 107 -1.85 -10.79 9.73
N LYS A 108 -0.90 -9.92 9.35
CA LYS A 108 0.40 -9.76 10.04
C LYS A 108 0.66 -8.34 10.52
N TYR A 109 0.03 -7.36 9.89
CA TYR A 109 0.26 -5.93 10.10
C TYR A 109 -1.05 -5.21 10.35
N THR A 110 -1.03 -4.14 11.14
CA THR A 110 -2.11 -3.17 11.12
C THR A 110 -1.97 -2.33 9.84
N VAL A 111 -2.94 -2.43 8.94
CA VAL A 111 -2.93 -1.70 7.67
C VAL A 111 -3.90 -0.53 7.75
N VAL A 112 -3.42 0.68 7.53
CA VAL A 112 -4.24 1.89 7.45
C VAL A 112 -4.19 2.41 6.03
N ILE A 113 -5.35 2.57 5.39
CA ILE A 113 -5.49 2.99 4.00
C ILE A 113 -6.25 4.31 3.96
N VAL A 114 -5.72 5.28 3.23
CA VAL A 114 -6.47 6.46 2.81
C VAL A 114 -6.88 6.27 1.36
N THR A 115 -8.16 6.36 1.08
CA THR A 115 -8.71 6.25 -0.29
C THR A 115 -9.97 7.07 -0.45
N HIS A 116 -10.18 7.61 -1.63
CA HIS A 116 -11.45 8.22 -2.03
C HIS A 116 -12.36 7.21 -2.77
N ASN A 117 -11.88 5.99 -3.00
CA ASN A 117 -12.65 4.94 -3.67
C ASN A 117 -13.46 4.14 -2.66
N MET A 118 -14.76 4.47 -2.55
CA MET A 118 -15.68 3.82 -1.61
C MET A 118 -15.82 2.32 -1.85
N GLN A 119 -15.80 1.88 -3.11
CA GLN A 119 -15.90 0.46 -3.43
C GLN A 119 -14.65 -0.30 -2.97
N GLN A 120 -13.47 0.31 -3.05
CA GLN A 120 -12.26 -0.26 -2.50
C GLN A 120 -12.35 -0.37 -0.97
N ALA A 121 -12.71 0.73 -0.29
CA ALA A 121 -12.89 0.73 1.16
C ALA A 121 -13.84 -0.39 1.61
N ALA A 122 -14.98 -0.54 0.93
CA ALA A 122 -15.98 -1.57 1.23
C ALA A 122 -15.45 -3.00 1.07
N ARG A 123 -14.48 -3.23 0.14
CA ARG A 123 -13.95 -4.58 -0.13
C ARG A 123 -12.81 -4.99 0.80
N VAL A 124 -11.93 -4.04 1.18
CA VAL A 124 -10.64 -4.40 1.80
C VAL A 124 -10.53 -4.03 3.28
N SER A 125 -11.40 -3.15 3.81
CA SER A 125 -11.29 -2.69 5.19
C SER A 125 -12.26 -3.41 6.14
N ASP A 126 -11.81 -3.63 7.36
CA ASP A 126 -12.62 -4.18 8.45
C ASP A 126 -13.38 -3.03 9.15
N ASP A 127 -12.69 -1.92 9.42
CA ASP A 127 -13.24 -0.67 9.96
C ASP A 127 -13.05 0.48 8.97
N THR A 128 -14.02 1.38 8.88
CA THR A 128 -13.96 2.58 8.05
C THR A 128 -14.20 3.82 8.90
N ALA A 129 -13.39 4.87 8.64
CA ALA A 129 -13.60 6.21 9.18
C ALA A 129 -13.80 7.18 8.03
N PHE A 130 -14.94 7.88 8.02
CA PHE A 130 -15.25 8.90 7.04
C PHE A 130 -14.77 10.27 7.53
N PHE A 131 -13.93 10.90 6.71
CA PHE A 131 -13.37 12.23 6.95
C PHE A 131 -13.97 13.24 5.98
N LEU A 132 -14.40 14.37 6.50
CA LEU A 132 -14.86 15.51 5.71
C LEU A 132 -14.27 16.80 6.27
N VAL A 133 -13.58 17.58 5.40
CA VAL A 133 -12.98 18.88 5.74
C VAL A 133 -12.14 18.86 7.02
N GLY A 134 -11.37 17.77 7.22
CA GLY A 134 -10.46 17.63 8.37
C GLY A 134 -11.11 17.06 9.64
N GLU A 135 -12.40 16.77 9.63
CA GLU A 135 -13.14 16.18 10.76
C GLU A 135 -13.47 14.70 10.50
N VAL A 136 -13.41 13.90 11.54
CA VAL A 136 -13.96 12.53 11.54
C VAL A 136 -15.46 12.64 11.72
N ILE A 137 -16.22 12.33 10.69
CA ILE A 137 -17.68 12.42 10.70
C ILE A 137 -18.29 11.16 11.33
N GLU A 138 -17.80 10.01 10.89
CA GLU A 138 -18.30 8.72 11.35
C GLU A 138 -17.18 7.68 11.32
N LYS A 139 -17.17 6.77 12.31
CA LYS A 139 -16.29 5.60 12.33
C LYS A 139 -17.07 4.40 12.83
N ASN A 140 -17.05 3.31 12.10
CA ASN A 140 -17.68 2.05 12.50
C ASN A 140 -17.08 0.88 11.69
N ALA A 141 -17.54 -0.35 11.98
CA ALA A 141 -17.30 -1.49 11.11
C ALA A 141 -17.72 -1.14 9.67
N THR A 142 -16.92 -1.53 8.69
CA THR A 142 -17.14 -1.19 7.28
C THR A 142 -18.53 -1.61 6.81
N SER A 143 -18.99 -2.82 7.18
CA SER A 143 -20.33 -3.30 6.85
C SER A 143 -21.45 -2.39 7.35
N GLU A 144 -21.28 -1.82 8.54
CA GLU A 144 -22.29 -0.91 9.13
C GLU A 144 -22.28 0.46 8.42
N ILE A 145 -21.12 1.05 8.20
CA ILE A 145 -20.99 2.34 7.50
C ILE A 145 -21.64 2.29 6.11
N PHE A 146 -21.40 1.21 5.35
CA PHE A 146 -21.93 1.09 3.99
C PHE A 146 -23.41 0.65 3.93
N ALA A 147 -23.91 -0.11 4.93
CA ALA A 147 -25.28 -0.57 4.94
C ALA A 147 -26.24 0.38 5.66
N ARG A 148 -25.79 1.05 6.75
CA ARG A 148 -26.62 1.85 7.64
C ARG A 148 -25.82 3.02 8.24
N PRO A 149 -25.34 3.98 7.41
CA PRO A 149 -24.66 5.16 7.92
C PRO A 149 -25.54 5.91 8.90
N GLN A 150 -24.98 6.38 10.00
CA GLN A 150 -25.71 7.10 11.04
C GLN A 150 -25.71 8.61 10.79
N ASP A 151 -24.65 9.15 10.17
CA ASP A 151 -24.58 10.56 9.79
C ASP A 151 -25.04 10.75 8.34
N LYS A 152 -25.94 11.71 8.15
CA LYS A 152 -26.45 12.02 6.81
C LYS A 152 -25.37 12.41 5.81
N ARG A 153 -24.29 13.06 6.25
CA ARG A 153 -23.16 13.42 5.39
C ARG A 153 -22.43 12.16 4.86
N THR A 154 -22.35 11.12 5.69
CA THR A 154 -21.81 9.81 5.29
C THR A 154 -22.72 9.15 4.25
N GLU A 155 -24.05 9.18 4.49
CA GLU A 155 -25.03 8.64 3.55
C GLU A 155 -24.98 9.36 2.20
N ASP A 156 -24.97 10.69 2.22
CA ASP A 156 -24.90 11.53 1.01
C ASP A 156 -23.61 11.26 0.23
N TYR A 157 -22.48 11.05 0.92
CA TYR A 157 -21.21 10.70 0.29
C TYR A 157 -21.25 9.31 -0.37
N ILE A 158 -21.71 8.29 0.33
CA ILE A 158 -21.80 6.92 -0.17
C ILE A 158 -22.76 6.83 -1.38
N THR A 159 -23.87 7.57 -1.34
CA THR A 159 -24.89 7.57 -2.40
C THR A 159 -24.58 8.53 -3.56
N GLY A 160 -23.49 9.28 -3.48
CA GLY A 160 -23.11 10.25 -4.51
C GLY A 160 -24.01 11.49 -4.58
N ARG A 161 -24.73 11.81 -3.49
CA ARG A 161 -25.66 12.95 -3.40
C ARG A 161 -25.01 14.22 -2.84
N PHE A 162 -23.71 14.40 -3.06
CA PHE A 162 -23.06 15.66 -2.75
C PHE A 162 -23.52 16.74 -3.74
N GLY A 163 -24.31 17.66 -3.25
CA GLY A 163 -24.71 18.88 -3.92
C GLY A 163 -24.64 20.03 -2.95
#